data_5f54f36b85ab23bf45ef68ac5b571271
#
_entry.id   5f54f36b85ab23bf45ef68ac5b571271
#
_cell.length_a   1.000
_cell.length_b   1.000
_cell.length_c   1.000
_cell.angle_alpha   90.00
_cell.angle_beta   90.00
_cell.angle_gamma   90.00
#
_symmetry.space_group_name_H-M   'P 1'
#
loop_
_entity.id
_entity.type
_entity.pdbx_description
1 polymer ?
#
loop_
_entity_poly.entity_id
_entity_poly.type
_entity_poly.pdbx_seq_one_letter_code
_entity_poly.pdbx_strand_id
1 'polypeptide(L)'
;MKQTMIGTWKMAFDGIRRGAAVLREQSVKEAIRTAIQDVEQREEFVSVGKGGLPNIDGHVQLDAAYMDGKTLNFGGVIEMENVASAIEVAASLCGKHCNCLLAGKGAEGYAQEEGFAFANNLTEASKQRWKQAKKDADLKAYDGHDTVCVLAAKDDEMSGPIKACLAFSTVLN
;
A
#
# COMPACT_ATOMS: atom_id res chain seq x y z
N MET A 1 24.84 -9.47 10.24
CA MET A 1 23.77 -8.51 9.92
C MET A 1 22.41 -9.18 10.20
N LYS A 2 21.66 -8.67 11.16
CA LYS A 2 20.33 -9.19 11.49
C LYS A 2 19.31 -8.49 10.61
N GLN A 3 18.36 -9.24 10.05
CA GLN A 3 17.29 -8.72 9.19
C GLN A 3 15.98 -9.34 9.61
N THR A 4 14.94 -8.54 9.68
CA THR A 4 13.59 -8.99 10.06
C THR A 4 12.56 -8.31 9.17
N MET A 5 11.57 -9.08 8.72
CA MET A 5 10.36 -8.56 8.10
C MET A 5 9.15 -9.25 8.73
N ILE A 6 8.12 -8.47 8.98
CA ILE A 6 6.84 -8.94 9.52
C ILE A 6 5.74 -8.31 8.68
N GLY A 7 4.76 -9.10 8.31
CA GLY A 7 3.55 -8.62 7.62
C GLY A 7 2.30 -9.08 8.34
N THR A 8 1.24 -8.30 8.24
CA THR A 8 -0.08 -8.67 8.75
C THR A 8 -0.75 -9.64 7.79
N TRP A 9 -1.46 -10.61 8.36
CA TRP A 9 -2.35 -11.54 7.67
C TRP A 9 -1.66 -12.46 6.65
N LYS A 10 -2.35 -13.50 6.28
CA LYS A 10 -1.88 -14.48 5.27
C LYS A 10 -1.61 -13.83 3.90
N MET A 11 -2.32 -12.76 3.57
CA MET A 11 -2.13 -12.05 2.29
C MET A 11 -0.70 -11.51 2.11
N ALA A 12 -0.01 -11.15 3.20
CA ALA A 12 1.35 -10.64 3.13
C ALA A 12 2.42 -11.73 2.88
N PHE A 13 2.10 -13.02 2.93
CA PHE A 13 3.08 -14.10 2.97
C PHE A 13 4.06 -14.07 1.79
N ASP A 14 3.55 -14.03 0.57
CA ASP A 14 4.41 -14.01 -0.63
C ASP A 14 5.12 -12.68 -0.78
N GLY A 15 4.44 -11.57 -0.46
CA GLY A 15 5.05 -10.24 -0.42
C GLY A 15 6.25 -10.19 0.53
N ILE A 16 6.12 -10.74 1.74
CA ILE A 16 7.23 -10.86 2.72
C ILE A 16 8.38 -11.71 2.17
N ARG A 17 8.10 -12.82 1.50
CA ARG A 17 9.15 -13.65 0.89
C ARG A 17 9.94 -12.87 -0.18
N ARG A 18 9.25 -12.12 -1.05
CA ARG A 18 9.88 -11.28 -2.08
C ARG A 18 10.64 -10.12 -1.44
N GLY A 19 10.02 -9.40 -0.50
CA GLY A 19 10.65 -8.31 0.23
C GLY A 19 11.88 -8.75 1.02
N ALA A 20 11.86 -9.93 1.64
CA ALA A 20 13.01 -10.48 2.35
C ALA A 20 14.20 -10.79 1.40
N ALA A 21 13.94 -11.19 0.16
CA ALA A 21 15.00 -11.33 -0.83
C ALA A 21 15.62 -9.97 -1.18
N VAL A 22 14.78 -8.95 -1.41
CA VAL A 22 15.23 -7.57 -1.65
C VAL A 22 16.00 -7.00 -0.46
N LEU A 23 15.55 -7.27 0.77
CA LEU A 23 16.18 -6.76 2.00
C LEU A 23 17.65 -7.20 2.15
N ARG A 24 18.00 -8.37 1.62
CA ARG A 24 19.38 -8.89 1.66
C ARG A 24 20.34 -8.03 0.85
N GLU A 25 19.89 -7.50 -0.27
CA GLU A 25 20.71 -6.82 -1.27
C GLU A 25 20.50 -5.31 -1.31
N GLN A 26 19.31 -4.85 -0.91
CA GLN A 26 18.89 -3.47 -1.06
C GLN A 26 18.48 -2.84 0.27
N SER A 27 17.80 -1.69 0.20
CA SER A 27 17.35 -0.93 1.36
C SER A 27 16.08 -1.53 2.00
N VAL A 28 15.84 -1.18 3.26
CA VAL A 28 14.59 -1.49 3.97
C VAL A 28 13.38 -0.90 3.24
N LYS A 29 13.51 0.31 2.68
CA LYS A 29 12.47 0.98 1.89
C LYS A 29 12.07 0.14 0.68
N GLU A 30 13.03 -0.30 -0.11
CA GLU A 30 12.77 -1.13 -1.30
C GLU A 30 12.13 -2.48 -0.93
N ALA A 31 12.58 -3.10 0.15
CA ALA A 31 12.02 -4.36 0.62
C ALA A 31 10.54 -4.24 1.02
N ILE A 32 10.18 -3.19 1.76
CA ILE A 32 8.80 -2.91 2.16
C ILE A 32 7.92 -2.61 0.95
N ARG A 33 8.39 -1.73 0.05
CA ARG A 33 7.66 -1.40 -1.18
C ARG A 33 7.36 -2.66 -1.99
N THR A 34 8.36 -3.49 -2.24
CA THR A 34 8.21 -4.76 -2.95
C THR A 34 7.19 -5.68 -2.28
N ALA A 35 7.21 -5.77 -0.95
CA ALA A 35 6.30 -6.63 -0.21
C ALA A 35 4.84 -6.16 -0.32
N ILE A 36 4.59 -4.86 -0.21
CA ILE A 36 3.22 -4.31 -0.28
C ILE A 36 2.72 -4.29 -1.72
N GLN A 37 3.55 -3.91 -2.70
CA GLN A 37 3.19 -3.98 -4.11
C GLN A 37 2.75 -5.38 -4.56
N ASP A 38 3.40 -6.44 -4.05
CA ASP A 38 2.98 -7.80 -4.34
C ASP A 38 1.52 -8.04 -3.95
N VAL A 39 1.09 -7.50 -2.81
CA VAL A 39 -0.31 -7.58 -2.34
C VAL A 39 -1.23 -6.68 -3.18
N GLU A 40 -0.83 -5.43 -3.42
CA GLU A 40 -1.62 -4.47 -4.21
C GLU A 40 -1.93 -4.95 -5.63
N GLN A 41 -1.06 -5.78 -6.23
CA GLN A 41 -1.25 -6.30 -7.59
C GLN A 41 -2.09 -7.58 -7.67
N ARG A 42 -2.54 -8.13 -6.54
CA ARG A 42 -3.27 -9.39 -6.48
C ARG A 42 -4.77 -9.19 -6.36
N GLU A 43 -5.50 -9.54 -7.41
CA GLU A 43 -6.96 -9.36 -7.50
C GLU A 43 -7.78 -10.21 -6.52
N GLU A 44 -7.16 -11.25 -5.91
CA GLU A 44 -7.80 -12.05 -4.89
C GLU A 44 -7.95 -11.34 -3.54
N PHE A 45 -7.18 -10.27 -3.30
CA PHE A 45 -7.22 -9.52 -2.04
C PHE A 45 -8.11 -8.27 -2.19
N VAL A 46 -9.39 -8.48 -1.96
CA VAL A 46 -10.45 -7.47 -2.20
C VAL A 46 -10.38 -6.22 -1.32
N SER A 47 -9.50 -6.18 -0.36
CA SER A 47 -9.32 -5.05 0.57
C SER A 47 -8.05 -4.24 0.32
N VAL A 48 -7.26 -4.60 -0.71
CA VAL A 48 -5.99 -3.93 -1.02
C VAL A 48 -5.79 -3.86 -2.53
N GLY A 49 -5.50 -2.66 -3.06
CA GLY A 49 -5.03 -2.47 -4.43
C GLY A 49 -6.01 -2.94 -5.53
N LYS A 50 -5.46 -3.62 -6.51
CA LYS A 50 -6.18 -4.11 -7.69
C LYS A 50 -7.25 -5.13 -7.30
N GLY A 51 -8.47 -4.94 -7.76
CA GLY A 51 -9.62 -5.79 -7.40
C GLY A 51 -10.27 -5.44 -6.07
N GLY A 52 -9.83 -4.36 -5.43
CA GLY A 52 -10.42 -3.82 -4.22
C GLY A 52 -11.93 -3.58 -4.35
N LEU A 53 -12.65 -3.72 -3.25
CA LEU A 53 -14.08 -3.41 -3.21
C LEU A 53 -14.28 -1.91 -3.42
N PRO A 54 -15.13 -1.51 -4.36
CA PRO A 54 -15.39 -0.10 -4.57
C PRO A 54 -16.30 0.48 -3.49
N ASN A 55 -16.24 1.79 -3.32
CA ASN A 55 -17.18 2.54 -2.50
C ASN A 55 -18.60 2.49 -3.08
N ILE A 56 -19.56 3.18 -2.43
CA ILE A 56 -20.99 3.17 -2.84
C ILE A 56 -21.21 3.69 -4.27
N ASP A 57 -20.31 4.55 -4.77
CA ASP A 57 -20.38 5.15 -6.11
C ASP A 57 -19.69 4.28 -7.18
N GLY A 58 -18.98 3.23 -6.77
CA GLY A 58 -18.32 2.29 -7.66
C GLY A 58 -16.85 2.60 -7.93
N HIS A 59 -16.22 3.42 -7.10
CA HIS A 59 -14.83 3.82 -7.20
C HIS A 59 -13.95 3.03 -6.22
N VAL A 60 -12.83 2.49 -6.70
CA VAL A 60 -11.81 1.88 -5.84
C VAL A 60 -10.86 2.97 -5.38
N GLN A 61 -10.94 3.33 -4.10
CA GLN A 61 -10.15 4.37 -3.46
C GLN A 61 -9.10 3.71 -2.57
N LEU A 62 -7.86 4.13 -2.72
CA LEU A 62 -6.70 3.53 -2.06
C LEU A 62 -6.09 4.50 -1.06
N ASP A 63 -5.75 3.98 0.11
CA ASP A 63 -4.91 4.66 1.10
C ASP A 63 -3.60 3.90 1.25
N ALA A 64 -2.51 4.63 1.41
CA ALA A 64 -1.22 4.05 1.73
C ALA A 64 -0.37 5.02 2.54
N ALA A 65 0.49 4.48 3.39
CA ALA A 65 1.49 5.26 4.09
C ALA A 65 2.80 4.52 4.23
N TYR A 66 3.88 5.28 4.31
CA TYR A 66 5.23 4.81 4.57
C TYR A 66 5.89 5.69 5.62
N MET A 67 6.60 5.09 6.57
CA MET A 67 7.37 5.80 7.59
C MET A 67 8.78 5.23 7.69
N ASP A 68 9.76 6.09 7.67
CA ASP A 68 11.17 5.77 7.93
C ASP A 68 11.45 5.84 9.42
N GLY A 69 11.76 4.70 10.06
CA GLY A 69 11.98 4.62 11.50
C GLY A 69 13.28 5.24 11.98
N LYS A 70 14.22 5.58 11.09
CA LYS A 70 15.46 6.28 11.47
C LYS A 70 15.25 7.79 11.57
N THR A 71 14.58 8.36 10.57
CA THR A 71 14.37 9.81 10.47
C THR A 71 13.02 10.25 11.00
N LEU A 72 12.10 9.29 11.23
CA LEU A 72 10.70 9.50 11.54
C LEU A 72 9.96 10.29 10.46
N ASN A 73 10.54 10.38 9.29
CA ASN A 73 9.87 10.94 8.13
C ASN A 73 8.72 10.05 7.70
N PHE A 74 7.66 10.69 7.27
CA PHE A 74 6.41 10.06 6.86
C PHE A 74 6.05 10.50 5.44
N GLY A 75 5.34 9.64 4.72
CA GLY A 75 4.66 9.96 3.47
C GLY A 75 3.36 9.17 3.37
N GLY A 76 2.30 9.79 2.87
CA GLY A 76 1.02 9.14 2.78
C GLY A 76 0.13 9.67 1.66
N VAL A 77 -0.78 8.83 1.21
CA VAL A 77 -1.86 9.17 0.28
C VAL A 77 -3.18 8.64 0.80
N ILE A 78 -4.23 9.39 0.59
CA ILE A 78 -5.60 9.07 1.00
C ILE A 78 -6.53 9.26 -0.18
N GLU A 79 -7.54 8.39 -0.30
CA GLU A 79 -8.60 8.50 -1.31
C GLU A 79 -8.05 8.62 -2.76
N MET A 80 -7.00 7.86 -3.05
CA MET A 80 -6.34 7.90 -4.34
C MET A 80 -6.95 6.88 -5.30
N GLU A 81 -7.31 7.32 -6.50
CA GLU A 81 -7.87 6.47 -7.54
C GLU A 81 -6.88 6.25 -8.68
N ASN A 82 -7.12 5.19 -9.46
CA ASN A 82 -6.48 4.94 -10.75
C ASN A 82 -4.93 4.92 -10.74
N VAL A 83 -4.30 4.70 -9.62
CA VAL A 83 -2.84 4.47 -9.55
C VAL A 83 -2.53 2.98 -9.49
N ALA A 84 -1.47 2.56 -10.15
CA ALA A 84 -1.06 1.15 -10.14
C ALA A 84 -0.59 0.66 -8.77
N SER A 85 -0.01 1.55 -7.95
CA SER A 85 0.49 1.21 -6.61
C SER A 85 0.47 2.46 -5.72
N ALA A 86 -0.39 2.48 -4.71
CA ALA A 86 -0.51 3.59 -3.77
C ALA A 86 0.72 3.68 -2.84
N ILE A 87 1.32 2.55 -2.46
CA ILE A 87 2.51 2.54 -1.62
C ILE A 87 3.72 3.19 -2.29
N GLU A 88 3.85 3.10 -3.61
CA GLU A 88 4.93 3.76 -4.35
C GLU A 88 4.84 5.28 -4.21
N VAL A 89 3.63 5.82 -4.37
CA VAL A 89 3.37 7.26 -4.24
C VAL A 89 3.59 7.71 -2.80
N ALA A 90 3.05 6.99 -1.81
CA ALA A 90 3.24 7.29 -0.40
C ALA A 90 4.73 7.30 0.00
N ALA A 91 5.48 6.29 -0.43
CA ALA A 91 6.90 6.19 -0.14
C ALA A 91 7.73 7.30 -0.79
N SER A 92 7.30 7.84 -1.95
CA SER A 92 7.98 8.97 -2.61
C SER A 92 7.80 10.29 -1.86
N LEU A 93 6.68 10.44 -1.15
CA LEU A 93 6.40 11.62 -0.31
C LEU A 93 7.20 11.63 0.99
N CYS A 94 7.72 10.47 1.42
CA CYS A 94 8.48 10.35 2.65
C CYS A 94 9.77 11.19 2.60
N GLY A 95 9.88 12.15 3.50
CA GLY A 95 11.00 13.08 3.59
C GLY A 95 10.86 14.35 2.75
N LYS A 96 9.75 14.54 2.04
CA LYS A 96 9.44 15.85 1.45
C LYS A 96 9.05 16.83 2.58
N HIS A 97 9.64 18.02 2.58
CA HIS A 97 9.42 19.02 3.63
C HIS A 97 8.03 19.65 3.58
N CYS A 98 7.41 19.67 2.42
CA CYS A 98 6.06 20.19 2.21
C CYS A 98 5.18 19.08 1.63
N ASN A 99 3.95 18.98 2.13
CA ASN A 99 2.96 18.07 1.59
C ASN A 99 3.40 16.59 1.59
N CYS A 100 3.78 16.08 2.75
CA CYS A 100 4.08 14.65 2.92
C CYS A 100 2.82 13.76 2.95
N LEU A 101 1.63 14.36 3.04
CA LEU A 101 0.32 13.71 2.98
C LEU A 101 -0.53 14.39 1.92
N LEU A 102 -0.98 13.63 0.94
CA LEU A 102 -1.84 14.10 -0.15
C LEU A 102 -3.14 13.29 -0.22
N ALA A 103 -4.22 13.91 -0.72
CA ALA A 103 -5.52 13.25 -0.82
C ALA A 103 -6.17 13.49 -2.19
N GLY A 104 -6.96 12.50 -2.63
CA GLY A 104 -7.82 12.57 -3.82
C GLY A 104 -7.09 13.10 -5.06
N LYS A 105 -7.69 14.07 -5.73
CA LYS A 105 -7.13 14.67 -6.96
C LYS A 105 -5.75 15.32 -6.78
N GLY A 106 -5.42 15.79 -5.58
CA GLY A 106 -4.08 16.30 -5.28
C GLY A 106 -3.02 15.19 -5.29
N ALA A 107 -3.35 14.02 -4.77
CA ALA A 107 -2.46 12.85 -4.81
C ALA A 107 -2.31 12.31 -6.25
N GLU A 108 -3.40 12.27 -7.03
CA GLU A 108 -3.37 11.85 -8.43
C GLU A 108 -2.54 12.81 -9.29
N GLY A 109 -2.72 14.13 -9.12
CA GLY A 109 -1.93 15.14 -9.83
C GLY A 109 -0.44 15.00 -9.55
N TYR A 110 -0.07 14.84 -8.28
CA TYR A 110 1.31 14.57 -7.88
C TYR A 110 1.85 13.28 -8.54
N ALA A 111 1.08 12.20 -8.51
CA ALA A 111 1.49 10.94 -9.12
C ALA A 111 1.71 11.07 -10.64
N GLN A 112 0.89 11.87 -11.31
CA GLN A 112 1.02 12.14 -12.73
C GLN A 112 2.29 12.96 -13.03
N GLU A 113 2.54 14.01 -12.28
CA GLU A 113 3.73 14.86 -12.42
C GLU A 113 5.04 14.09 -12.19
N GLU A 114 5.05 13.19 -11.20
CA GLU A 114 6.22 12.36 -10.88
C GLU A 114 6.34 11.11 -11.78
N GLY A 115 5.40 10.90 -12.71
CA GLY A 115 5.47 9.81 -13.69
C GLY A 115 5.11 8.42 -13.17
N PHE A 116 4.32 8.33 -12.09
CA PHE A 116 3.83 7.04 -11.60
C PHE A 116 2.85 6.40 -12.57
N ALA A 117 2.84 5.06 -12.60
CA ALA A 117 1.96 4.31 -13.46
C ALA A 117 0.50 4.40 -12.99
N PHE A 118 -0.41 4.63 -13.93
CA PHE A 118 -1.86 4.63 -13.71
C PHE A 118 -2.46 3.31 -14.18
N ALA A 119 -3.44 2.81 -13.42
CA ALA A 119 -4.20 1.61 -13.74
C ALA A 119 -5.59 1.68 -13.13
N ASN A 120 -6.59 1.12 -13.80
CA ASN A 120 -7.91 0.95 -13.22
C ASN A 120 -7.90 -0.23 -12.25
N ASN A 121 -8.09 0.04 -10.96
CA ASN A 121 -8.13 -0.99 -9.91
C ASN A 121 -9.47 -1.71 -9.82
N LEU A 122 -10.53 -1.20 -10.46
CA LEU A 122 -11.83 -1.85 -10.52
C LEU A 122 -11.81 -3.00 -11.52
N THR A 123 -11.72 -4.24 -11.04
CA THR A 123 -11.82 -5.43 -11.87
C THR A 123 -13.28 -5.78 -12.16
N GLU A 124 -13.52 -6.62 -13.17
CA GLU A 124 -14.89 -7.07 -13.46
C GLU A 124 -15.47 -7.88 -12.28
N ALA A 125 -14.63 -8.63 -11.56
CA ALA A 125 -15.05 -9.38 -10.37
C ALA A 125 -15.48 -8.45 -9.23
N SER A 126 -14.72 -7.39 -8.92
CA SER A 126 -15.12 -6.42 -7.89
C SER A 126 -16.35 -5.61 -8.29
N LYS A 127 -16.48 -5.26 -9.57
CA LYS A 127 -17.66 -4.61 -10.11
C LYS A 127 -18.94 -5.46 -9.99
N GLN A 128 -18.83 -6.76 -10.21
CA GLN A 128 -19.99 -7.66 -10.04
C GLN A 128 -20.38 -7.81 -8.57
N ARG A 129 -19.41 -7.91 -7.64
CA ARG A 129 -19.68 -7.94 -6.19
C ARG A 129 -20.38 -6.65 -5.75
N TRP A 130 -19.92 -5.48 -6.19
CA TRP A 130 -20.53 -4.20 -5.90
C TRP A 130 -21.96 -4.09 -6.42
N LYS A 131 -22.22 -4.52 -7.66
CA LYS A 131 -23.59 -4.54 -8.23
C LYS A 131 -24.51 -5.47 -7.44
N GLN A 132 -24.00 -6.60 -6.97
CA GLN A 132 -24.78 -7.53 -6.15
C GLN A 132 -25.09 -6.95 -4.78
N ALA A 133 -24.08 -6.39 -4.07
CA ALA A 133 -24.26 -5.73 -2.78
C ALA A 133 -25.30 -4.58 -2.85
N LYS A 134 -25.26 -3.78 -3.92
CA LYS A 134 -26.29 -2.73 -4.14
C LYS A 134 -27.70 -3.29 -4.33
N LYS A 135 -27.88 -4.41 -5.01
CA LYS A 135 -29.19 -5.05 -5.21
C LYS A 135 -29.75 -5.62 -3.91
N ASP A 136 -28.88 -6.24 -3.12
CA ASP A 136 -29.27 -6.89 -1.88
C ASP A 136 -29.48 -5.89 -0.73
N ALA A 137 -29.23 -4.59 -0.97
CA ALA A 137 -29.18 -3.53 0.04
C ALA A 137 -28.27 -3.87 1.23
N ASP A 138 -27.32 -4.78 1.01
CA ASP A 138 -26.36 -5.26 2.00
C ASP A 138 -25.02 -4.52 1.80
N LEU A 139 -25.02 -3.25 2.17
CA LEU A 139 -23.83 -2.40 2.14
C LEU A 139 -23.07 -2.46 3.47
N LYS A 140 -23.01 -3.64 4.07
CA LYS A 140 -22.20 -3.84 5.27
C LYS A 140 -20.72 -3.68 4.95
N ALA A 141 -20.00 -3.09 5.90
CA ALA A 141 -18.55 -3.09 5.84
C ALA A 141 -18.03 -4.52 5.66
N TYR A 142 -16.96 -4.66 4.89
CA TYR A 142 -16.32 -5.96 4.67
C TYR A 142 -15.95 -6.63 5.99
N ASP A 143 -16.50 -7.83 6.23
CA ASP A 143 -16.18 -8.63 7.41
C ASP A 143 -14.91 -9.44 7.14
N GLY A 144 -13.76 -8.79 7.30
CA GLY A 144 -12.45 -9.40 7.02
C GLY A 144 -11.30 -8.46 7.34
N HIS A 145 -10.12 -8.84 6.86
CA HIS A 145 -8.91 -8.03 7.02
C HIS A 145 -8.83 -7.02 5.87
N ASP A 146 -8.82 -5.76 6.20
CA ASP A 146 -8.96 -4.64 5.28
C ASP A 146 -7.64 -3.91 4.96
N THR A 147 -6.54 -4.31 5.58
CA THR A 147 -5.27 -3.60 5.46
C THR A 147 -4.09 -4.55 5.48
N VAL A 148 -3.15 -4.40 4.54
CA VAL A 148 -1.82 -5.01 4.67
C VAL A 148 -0.86 -4.03 5.33
N CYS A 149 -0.14 -4.48 6.34
CA CYS A 149 0.92 -3.72 6.98
C CYS A 149 2.22 -4.52 6.97
N VAL A 150 3.33 -3.86 6.65
CA VAL A 150 4.67 -4.47 6.63
C VAL A 150 5.62 -3.65 7.47
N LEU A 151 6.31 -4.31 8.39
CA LEU A 151 7.42 -3.77 9.15
C LEU A 151 8.71 -4.48 8.73
N ALA A 152 9.77 -3.74 8.48
CA ALA A 152 11.08 -4.33 8.21
C ALA A 152 12.18 -3.59 8.97
N ALA A 153 13.18 -4.35 9.40
CA ALA A 153 14.36 -3.83 10.06
C ALA A 153 15.62 -4.51 9.53
N LYS A 154 16.68 -3.74 9.40
CA LYS A 154 18.02 -4.20 9.00
C LYS A 154 19.04 -3.58 9.94
N ASP A 155 19.83 -4.44 10.57
CA ASP A 155 20.97 -4.03 11.39
C ASP A 155 22.12 -3.63 10.46
N ASP A 156 22.62 -2.42 10.61
CA ASP A 156 23.76 -1.92 9.85
C ASP A 156 24.93 -1.73 10.83
N GLU A 157 25.91 -2.60 10.76
CA GLU A 157 27.09 -2.56 11.64
C GLU A 157 27.86 -1.23 11.58
N MET A 158 27.71 -0.48 10.50
CA MET A 158 28.40 0.80 10.28
C MET A 158 27.63 2.03 10.75
N SER A 159 26.34 1.96 11.01
CA SER A 159 25.49 3.15 11.21
C SER A 159 24.70 3.21 12.52
N GLY A 160 24.95 2.33 13.48
CA GLY A 160 24.25 2.38 14.79
C GLY A 160 22.85 1.74 14.78
N PRO A 161 21.86 2.27 15.49
CA PRO A 161 20.64 1.55 15.85
C PRO A 161 19.84 1.03 14.64
N ILE A 162 19.10 -0.04 14.87
CA ILE A 162 18.25 -0.75 13.89
C ILE A 162 17.40 0.24 13.10
N LYS A 163 17.48 0.19 11.78
CA LYS A 163 16.58 0.91 10.88
C LYS A 163 15.32 0.07 10.71
N ALA A 164 14.21 0.56 11.23
CA ALA A 164 12.89 -0.04 11.03
C ALA A 164 12.02 0.91 10.22
N CYS A 165 11.25 0.38 9.28
CA CYS A 165 10.27 1.12 8.50
C CYS A 165 8.93 0.40 8.58
N LEU A 166 7.85 1.16 8.57
CA LEU A 166 6.48 0.68 8.59
C LEU A 166 5.74 1.24 7.37
N ALA A 167 4.98 0.40 6.71
CA ALA A 167 4.07 0.86 5.66
C ALA A 167 2.79 0.02 5.63
N PHE A 168 1.72 0.60 5.12
CA PHE A 168 0.46 -0.09 4.89
C PHE A 168 -0.18 0.35 3.57
N SER A 169 -1.09 -0.47 3.07
CA SER A 169 -2.01 -0.15 1.99
C SER A 169 -3.38 -0.77 2.28
N THR A 170 -4.44 -0.09 1.92
CA THR A 170 -5.82 -0.51 2.09
C THR A 170 -6.73 0.07 1.02
N VAL A 171 -7.99 -0.35 0.99
CA VAL A 171 -9.07 0.22 0.19
C VAL A 171 -10.07 0.88 1.13
N LEU A 172 -10.49 2.10 0.82
CA LEU A 172 -11.61 2.76 1.50
C LEU A 172 -12.93 2.15 1.03
N ASN A 173 -13.78 1.75 1.97
CA ASN A 173 -15.14 1.24 1.72
C ASN A 173 -16.21 2.22 2.20
#